data_ebe1e37a856499469a334b97e8da31c5
#
_entry.id   ebe1e37a856499469a334b97e8da31c5
#
_cell.length_a   1.000
_cell.length_b   1.000
_cell.length_c   1.000
_cell.angle_alpha   90.00
_cell.angle_beta   90.00
_cell.angle_gamma   90.00
#
_symmetry.space_group_name_H-M   'P 1'
#
loop_
_entity.id
_entity.type
_entity.pdbx_description
1 polymer ?
#
loop_
_entity_poly.entity_id
_entity_poly.type
_entity_poly.pdbx_seq_one_letter_code
_entity_poly.pdbx_strand_id
1 'polypeptide(L)'
;HIDYGILGSSDLDQASPLAAKLQTGLLLPMIYPVIRDGKMPFRFLDRRVQNMGDYVSTFMEMFGGARPYITKRSCRNQFYSDLITPMPDGIDVKGTEIHIFYALKMGKKYRDRYKQHFVHPILHEQDLQHEELLACYPDKWARLVKSIVGII
;
A
#
# COMPACT_ATOMS: atom_id res chain seq x y z
N HIS A 1 -8.39 7.04 -24.45
CA HIS A 1 -9.52 6.68 -23.58
C HIS A 1 -9.09 5.56 -22.64
N ILE A 2 -9.45 5.67 -21.38
CA ILE A 2 -9.17 4.65 -20.35
C ILE A 2 -10.53 4.24 -19.78
N ASP A 3 -10.90 2.97 -19.96
CA ASP A 3 -12.22 2.47 -19.50
C ASP A 3 -12.22 2.15 -18.01
N TYR A 4 -11.10 1.64 -17.48
CA TYR A 4 -10.98 1.18 -16.10
C TYR A 4 -9.72 1.73 -15.43
N GLY A 5 -9.86 2.28 -14.23
CA GLY A 5 -8.77 2.57 -13.30
C GLY A 5 -8.81 1.57 -12.15
N ILE A 6 -7.77 0.74 -11.99
CA ILE A 6 -7.72 -0.28 -10.94
C ILE A 6 -6.61 0.08 -9.97
N LEU A 7 -6.98 0.31 -8.71
CA LEU A 7 -6.05 0.67 -7.65
C LEU A 7 -5.95 -0.47 -6.61
N GLY A 8 -4.75 -0.71 -6.14
CA GLY A 8 -4.50 -1.51 -4.95
C GLY A 8 -4.93 -0.80 -3.67
N SER A 9 -4.73 -1.44 -2.52
CA SER A 9 -5.07 -0.86 -1.22
C SER A 9 -3.98 0.10 -0.74
N SER A 10 -3.90 1.27 -1.35
CA SER A 10 -2.99 2.35 -0.94
C SER A 10 -3.47 3.04 0.33
N ASP A 11 -2.55 3.55 1.15
CA ASP A 11 -2.90 4.19 2.42
C ASP A 11 -3.36 5.65 2.27
N LEU A 12 -3.03 6.34 1.18
CA LEU A 12 -3.42 7.72 0.89
C LEU A 12 -3.19 8.68 2.08
N ASP A 13 -2.19 8.40 2.92
CA ASP A 13 -1.85 9.25 4.05
C ASP A 13 -1.24 10.57 3.57
N GLN A 14 -1.73 11.67 4.14
CA GLN A 14 -1.23 13.00 3.87
C GLN A 14 -0.87 13.70 5.17
N ALA A 15 0.26 14.38 5.18
CA ALA A 15 0.76 15.10 6.32
C ALA A 15 1.35 16.45 5.92
N SER A 16 1.37 17.40 6.84
CA SER A 16 2.12 18.64 6.61
C SER A 16 3.62 18.33 6.43
N PRO A 17 4.38 19.15 5.71
CA PRO A 17 5.82 18.92 5.47
C PRO A 17 6.62 18.71 6.77
N LEU A 18 6.27 19.42 7.84
CA LEU A 18 6.91 19.26 9.15
C LEU A 18 6.57 17.90 9.78
N ALA A 19 5.29 17.52 9.78
CA ALA A 19 4.84 16.22 10.30
C ALA A 19 5.43 15.06 9.49
N ALA A 20 5.45 15.16 8.16
CA ALA A 20 6.07 14.16 7.29
C ALA A 20 7.56 13.99 7.56
N LYS A 21 8.29 15.09 7.76
CA LYS A 21 9.71 15.07 8.12
C LYS A 21 9.97 14.39 9.46
N LEU A 22 9.15 14.68 10.47
CA LEU A 22 9.25 14.05 11.80
C LEU A 22 8.89 12.56 11.71
N GLN A 23 7.79 12.20 11.07
CA GLN A 23 7.37 10.79 10.92
C GLN A 23 8.43 9.99 10.15
N THR A 24 8.93 10.50 9.03
CA THR A 24 10.00 9.85 8.27
C THR A 24 11.27 9.70 9.12
N GLY A 25 11.64 10.71 9.89
CA GLY A 25 12.81 10.67 10.77
C GLY A 25 12.71 9.61 11.88
N LEU A 26 11.50 9.40 12.42
CA LEU A 26 11.24 8.41 13.48
C LEU A 26 11.11 6.98 12.91
N LEU A 27 10.44 6.82 11.76
CA LEU A 27 10.16 5.51 11.20
C LEU A 27 11.35 4.92 10.44
N LEU A 28 12.12 5.76 9.73
CA LEU A 28 13.22 5.28 8.89
C LEU A 28 14.27 4.44 9.63
N PRO A 29 14.74 4.78 10.85
CA PRO A 29 15.66 3.94 11.61
C PRO A 29 15.11 2.56 11.96
N MET A 30 13.79 2.44 12.07
CA MET A 30 13.11 1.19 12.40
C MET A 30 12.87 0.33 11.15
N ILE A 31 12.42 0.95 10.06
CA ILE A 31 11.98 0.24 8.85
C ILE A 31 13.14 -0.07 7.90
N TYR A 32 14.13 0.83 7.80
CA TYR A 32 15.23 0.63 6.85
C TYR A 32 16.04 -0.65 7.08
N PRO A 33 16.43 -1.05 8.32
CA PRO A 33 17.08 -2.33 8.56
C PRO A 33 16.22 -3.53 8.20
N VAL A 34 14.89 -3.42 8.37
CA VAL A 34 13.94 -4.47 7.97
C VAL A 34 13.96 -4.65 6.47
N ILE A 35 13.77 -3.58 5.71
CA ILE A 35 13.72 -3.62 4.25
C ILE A 35 15.07 -4.10 3.67
N ARG A 36 16.19 -3.52 4.12
CA ARG A 36 17.51 -3.79 3.56
C ARG A 36 18.09 -5.13 3.99
N ASP A 37 18.03 -5.43 5.30
CA ASP A 37 18.79 -6.55 5.87
C ASP A 37 17.87 -7.71 6.30
N GLY A 38 16.54 -7.51 6.25
CA GLY A 38 15.56 -8.46 6.75
C GLY A 38 15.60 -8.62 8.27
N LYS A 39 16.19 -7.66 8.99
CA LYS A 39 16.38 -7.72 10.44
C LYS A 39 15.34 -6.89 11.17
N MET A 40 14.58 -7.52 12.04
CA MET A 40 13.67 -6.79 12.92
C MET A 40 14.44 -6.02 13.99
N PRO A 41 14.19 -4.72 14.17
CA PRO A 41 14.94 -3.89 15.12
C PRO A 41 14.68 -4.24 16.58
N PHE A 42 13.56 -4.94 16.88
CA PHE A 42 13.17 -5.29 18.24
C PHE A 42 12.56 -6.69 18.32
N ARG A 43 12.99 -7.50 19.31
CA ARG A 43 12.47 -8.88 19.53
C ARG A 43 10.96 -8.97 19.77
N PHE A 44 10.32 -7.92 20.31
CA PHE A 44 8.87 -7.94 20.50
C PHE A 44 8.08 -7.77 19.19
N LEU A 45 8.68 -7.14 18.18
CA LEU A 45 8.13 -7.05 16.84
C LEU A 45 8.19 -8.39 16.11
N ASP A 46 9.23 -9.19 16.34
CA ASP A 46 9.33 -10.54 15.77
C ASP A 46 8.10 -11.40 16.10
N ARG A 47 7.62 -11.35 17.35
CA ARG A 47 6.43 -12.11 17.76
C ARG A 47 5.16 -11.63 17.08
N ARG A 48 5.00 -10.32 16.87
CA ARG A 48 3.86 -9.77 16.15
C ARG A 48 3.90 -10.12 14.67
N VAL A 49 5.07 -10.09 14.06
CA VAL A 49 5.30 -10.44 12.67
C VAL A 49 5.04 -11.93 12.43
N GLN A 50 5.49 -12.81 13.33
CA GLN A 50 5.18 -14.24 13.27
C GLN A 50 3.68 -14.54 13.31
N ASN A 51 2.90 -13.71 13.99
CA ASN A 51 1.44 -13.83 14.03
C ASN A 51 0.72 -13.31 12.76
N MET A 52 1.43 -12.64 11.85
CA MET A 52 0.88 -12.15 10.57
C MET A 52 0.99 -13.18 9.43
N GLY A 53 1.44 -14.41 9.75
CA GLY A 53 1.53 -15.52 8.79
C GLY A 53 2.45 -15.24 7.61
N ASP A 54 2.09 -15.78 6.45
CA ASP A 54 2.92 -15.71 5.23
C ASP A 54 3.01 -14.29 4.63
N TYR A 55 2.15 -13.36 5.07
CA TYR A 55 2.13 -11.99 4.54
C TYR A 55 3.48 -11.29 4.67
N VAL A 56 4.08 -11.30 5.86
CA VAL A 56 5.36 -10.60 6.09
C VAL A 56 6.51 -11.30 5.40
N SER A 57 6.57 -12.63 5.43
CA SER A 57 7.62 -13.40 4.74
C SER A 57 7.57 -13.15 3.22
N THR A 58 6.38 -13.23 2.60
CA THR A 58 6.20 -12.95 1.18
C THR A 58 6.60 -11.52 0.83
N PHE A 59 6.19 -10.55 1.66
CA PHE A 59 6.57 -9.15 1.46
C PHE A 59 8.09 -8.97 1.54
N MET A 60 8.76 -9.64 2.49
CA MET A 60 10.21 -9.61 2.64
C MET A 60 10.95 -10.29 1.46
N GLU A 61 10.38 -11.35 0.91
CA GLU A 61 10.91 -12.02 -0.29
C GLU A 61 10.83 -11.14 -1.53
N MET A 62 9.73 -10.39 -1.71
CA MET A 62 9.59 -9.43 -2.82
C MET A 62 10.70 -8.38 -2.83
N PHE A 63 11.18 -7.96 -1.67
CA PHE A 63 12.33 -7.05 -1.57
C PHE A 63 13.69 -7.73 -1.81
N GLY A 64 13.76 -9.06 -1.81
CA GLY A 64 15.01 -9.82 -1.83
C GLY A 64 15.95 -9.39 -2.96
N GLY A 65 15.46 -9.35 -4.20
CA GLY A 65 16.22 -8.92 -5.37
C GLY A 65 16.55 -7.42 -5.41
N ALA A 66 15.72 -6.58 -4.80
CA ALA A 66 15.89 -5.13 -4.78
C ALA A 66 16.80 -4.63 -3.64
N ARG A 67 16.97 -5.42 -2.57
CA ARG A 67 17.72 -5.02 -1.36
C ARG A 67 19.08 -4.39 -1.60
N PRO A 68 19.94 -4.92 -2.50
CA PRO A 68 21.27 -4.33 -2.76
C PRO A 68 21.19 -2.89 -3.28
N TYR A 69 20.09 -2.53 -3.92
CA TYR A 69 19.89 -1.22 -4.55
C TYR A 69 19.12 -0.24 -3.66
N ILE A 70 18.52 -0.71 -2.56
CA ILE A 70 17.76 0.12 -1.63
C ILE A 70 18.72 0.86 -0.71
N THR A 71 18.77 2.19 -0.86
CA THR A 71 19.59 3.06 0.00
C THR A 71 18.72 3.72 1.08
N LYS A 72 19.37 4.14 2.19
CA LYS A 72 18.68 4.91 3.23
C LYS A 72 18.07 6.20 2.67
N ARG A 73 18.74 6.80 1.66
CA ARG A 73 18.24 8.01 0.99
C ARG A 73 16.99 7.72 0.17
N SER A 74 16.97 6.62 -0.60
CA SER A 74 15.79 6.25 -1.38
C SER A 74 14.58 5.95 -0.49
N CYS A 75 14.75 5.17 0.58
CA CYS A 75 13.70 4.93 1.56
C CYS A 75 13.17 6.23 2.20
N ARG A 76 14.08 7.14 2.60
CA ARG A 76 13.69 8.44 3.16
C ARG A 76 12.85 9.23 2.17
N ASN A 77 13.31 9.32 0.93
CA ASN A 77 12.62 10.09 -0.10
C ASN A 77 11.24 9.48 -0.38
N GLN A 78 11.13 8.16 -0.46
CA GLN A 78 9.85 7.47 -0.65
C GLN A 78 8.87 7.79 0.47
N PHE A 79 9.22 7.52 1.73
CA PHE A 79 8.34 7.80 2.87
C PHE A 79 7.95 9.27 2.99
N TYR A 80 8.88 10.17 2.70
CA TYR A 80 8.59 11.60 2.75
C TYR A 80 7.64 12.01 1.63
N SER A 81 7.90 11.57 0.38
CA SER A 81 7.06 11.92 -0.77
C SER A 81 5.64 11.33 -0.65
N ASP A 82 5.51 10.11 -0.15
CA ASP A 82 4.21 9.47 0.07
C ASP A 82 3.32 10.30 1.01
N LEU A 83 3.93 10.91 2.04
CA LEU A 83 3.21 11.71 3.01
C LEU A 83 2.88 13.14 2.55
N ILE A 84 3.72 13.74 1.67
CA ILE A 84 3.54 15.15 1.26
C ILE A 84 2.91 15.33 -0.10
N THR A 85 2.83 14.27 -0.92
CA THR A 85 2.25 14.38 -2.26
C THR A 85 0.75 14.65 -2.14
N PRO A 86 0.27 15.82 -2.59
CA PRO A 86 -1.14 16.14 -2.46
C PRO A 86 -1.97 15.27 -3.40
N MET A 87 -3.10 14.81 -2.90
CA MET A 87 -4.11 14.13 -3.70
C MET A 87 -5.38 14.97 -3.67
N PRO A 88 -5.91 15.42 -4.82
CA PRO A 88 -7.13 16.20 -4.87
C PRO A 88 -8.33 15.39 -4.43
N ASP A 89 -9.35 16.06 -3.90
CA ASP A 89 -10.64 15.46 -3.61
C ASP A 89 -11.52 15.43 -4.86
N GLY A 90 -12.43 14.48 -4.93
CA GLY A 90 -13.44 14.41 -5.97
C GLY A 90 -12.88 14.16 -7.37
N ILE A 91 -11.86 13.32 -7.50
CA ILE A 91 -11.31 12.91 -8.80
C ILE A 91 -12.43 12.22 -9.59
N ASP A 92 -12.82 12.83 -10.69
CA ASP A 92 -13.78 12.31 -11.67
C ASP A 92 -13.10 12.21 -13.04
N VAL A 93 -12.92 10.98 -13.51
CA VAL A 93 -12.36 10.74 -14.85
C VAL A 93 -13.49 10.28 -15.73
N LYS A 94 -14.00 11.19 -16.56
CA LYS A 94 -15.15 10.94 -17.43
C LYS A 94 -14.95 9.70 -18.31
N GLY A 95 -15.92 8.78 -18.22
CA GLY A 95 -15.90 7.53 -18.98
C GLY A 95 -14.94 6.47 -18.46
N THR A 96 -14.39 6.66 -17.25
CA THR A 96 -13.52 5.68 -16.58
C THR A 96 -14.19 5.20 -15.29
N GLU A 97 -14.34 3.90 -15.12
CA GLU A 97 -14.74 3.30 -13.85
C GLU A 97 -13.52 3.14 -12.94
N ILE A 98 -13.61 3.63 -11.70
CA ILE A 98 -12.53 3.50 -10.72
C ILE A 98 -12.85 2.35 -9.77
N HIS A 99 -12.07 1.29 -9.87
CA HIS A 99 -12.14 0.10 -9.02
C HIS A 99 -11.00 0.11 -8.00
N ILE A 100 -11.32 -0.17 -6.73
CA ILE A 100 -10.33 -0.16 -5.64
C ILE A 100 -10.41 -1.48 -4.88
N PHE A 101 -9.33 -2.24 -4.86
CA PHE A 101 -9.20 -3.43 -4.03
C PHE A 101 -8.88 -3.01 -2.59
N TYR A 102 -9.93 -2.84 -1.80
CA TYR A 102 -9.82 -2.31 -0.45
C TYR A 102 -9.58 -3.43 0.58
N ALA A 103 -8.46 -3.32 1.31
CA ALA A 103 -8.12 -4.23 2.40
C ALA A 103 -8.83 -3.80 3.70
N LEU A 104 -9.77 -4.61 4.18
CA LEU A 104 -10.59 -4.29 5.36
C LEU A 104 -9.75 -4.08 6.63
N LYS A 105 -8.63 -4.80 6.76
CA LYS A 105 -7.72 -4.67 7.91
C LYS A 105 -6.99 -3.33 8.01
N MET A 106 -7.01 -2.52 6.96
CA MET A 106 -6.55 -1.13 7.02
C MET A 106 -7.49 -0.23 7.85
N GLY A 107 -8.77 -0.58 7.94
CA GLY A 107 -9.76 0.10 8.76
C GLY A 107 -10.54 1.19 8.03
N LYS A 108 -11.67 1.59 8.63
CA LYS A 108 -12.67 2.51 8.06
C LYS A 108 -12.08 3.84 7.56
N LYS A 109 -11.06 4.38 8.23
CA LYS A 109 -10.40 5.65 7.86
C LYS A 109 -9.97 5.65 6.38
N TYR A 110 -9.40 4.55 5.90
CA TYR A 110 -8.92 4.44 4.52
C TYR A 110 -10.06 4.30 3.52
N ARG A 111 -11.10 3.55 3.86
CA ARG A 111 -12.31 3.49 3.05
C ARG A 111 -12.95 4.87 2.85
N ASP A 112 -13.03 5.65 3.92
CA ASP A 112 -13.62 7.00 3.87
C ASP A 112 -12.75 7.94 2.99
N ARG A 113 -11.41 7.80 3.03
CA ARG A 113 -10.50 8.53 2.15
C ARG A 113 -10.70 8.20 0.67
N TYR A 114 -10.84 6.92 0.31
CA TYR A 114 -11.14 6.57 -1.09
C TYR A 114 -12.40 7.24 -1.57
N LYS A 115 -13.44 7.28 -0.75
CA LYS A 115 -14.70 7.97 -1.08
C LYS A 115 -14.59 9.50 -1.12
N GLN A 116 -13.63 10.07 -0.42
CA GLN A 116 -13.32 11.51 -0.47
C GLN A 116 -12.56 11.86 -1.75
N HIS A 117 -11.56 11.07 -2.10
CA HIS A 117 -10.68 11.39 -3.24
C HIS A 117 -11.27 11.00 -4.59
N PHE A 118 -12.11 9.98 -4.67
CA PHE A 118 -12.69 9.53 -5.93
C PHE A 118 -14.20 9.67 -5.96
N VAL A 119 -14.74 10.13 -7.10
CA VAL A 119 -16.19 10.20 -7.34
C VAL A 119 -16.68 8.78 -7.71
N HIS A 120 -17.63 8.27 -6.92
CA HIS A 120 -18.25 6.95 -7.12
C HIS A 120 -17.27 5.76 -7.28
N PRO A 121 -16.25 5.60 -6.42
CA PRO A 121 -15.35 4.47 -6.53
C PRO A 121 -16.06 3.15 -6.23
N ILE A 122 -15.76 2.12 -6.99
CA ILE A 122 -16.27 0.76 -6.77
C ILE A 122 -15.27 0.03 -5.86
N LEU A 123 -15.67 -0.22 -4.61
CA LEU A 123 -14.80 -0.87 -3.63
C LEU A 123 -14.99 -2.39 -3.66
N HIS A 124 -13.91 -3.13 -3.93
CA HIS A 124 -13.83 -4.57 -3.82
C HIS A 124 -13.20 -4.93 -2.47
N GLU A 125 -14.05 -5.11 -1.45
CA GLU A 125 -13.60 -5.35 -0.07
C GLU A 125 -13.00 -6.76 0.09
N GLN A 126 -11.79 -6.83 0.69
CA GLN A 126 -11.07 -8.05 0.97
C GLN A 126 -10.66 -8.07 2.45
N ASP A 127 -10.91 -9.19 3.17
CA ASP A 127 -10.46 -9.35 4.57
C ASP A 127 -8.97 -9.68 4.62
N LEU A 128 -8.15 -8.72 4.17
CA LEU A 128 -6.70 -8.82 4.00
C LEU A 128 -6.01 -7.58 4.57
N GLN A 129 -4.68 -7.65 4.70
CA GLN A 129 -3.80 -6.53 5.01
C GLN A 129 -3.55 -5.66 3.77
N HIS A 130 -2.90 -4.53 3.98
CA HIS A 130 -2.40 -3.65 2.91
C HIS A 130 -1.55 -4.43 1.89
N GLU A 131 -1.92 -4.35 0.60
CA GLU A 131 -1.25 -5.02 -0.54
C GLU A 131 -1.15 -6.56 -0.44
N GLU A 132 -1.73 -7.20 0.57
CA GLU A 132 -1.68 -8.65 0.74
C GLU A 132 -2.32 -9.41 -0.43
N LEU A 133 -3.36 -8.84 -1.04
CA LEU A 133 -4.03 -9.47 -2.18
C LEU A 133 -3.09 -9.67 -3.37
N LEU A 134 -2.30 -8.65 -3.71
CA LEU A 134 -1.34 -8.73 -4.80
C LEU A 134 -0.11 -9.58 -4.42
N ALA A 135 0.40 -9.40 -3.22
CA ALA A 135 1.63 -10.05 -2.77
C ALA A 135 1.46 -11.55 -2.53
N CYS A 136 0.38 -11.95 -1.83
CA CYS A 136 0.19 -13.34 -1.40
C CYS A 136 -0.78 -14.13 -2.27
N TYR A 137 -1.68 -13.44 -3.00
CA TYR A 137 -2.73 -14.07 -3.80
C TYR A 137 -2.79 -13.53 -5.23
N PRO A 138 -1.67 -13.55 -6.01
CA PRO A 138 -1.60 -12.94 -7.34
C PRO A 138 -2.62 -13.53 -8.32
N ASP A 139 -2.92 -14.83 -8.23
CA ASP A 139 -3.96 -15.46 -9.08
C ASP A 139 -5.36 -14.95 -8.75
N LYS A 140 -5.66 -14.70 -7.48
CA LYS A 140 -6.93 -14.11 -7.07
C LYS A 140 -7.03 -12.67 -7.55
N TRP A 141 -5.95 -11.90 -7.42
CA TRP A 141 -5.86 -10.55 -7.92
C TRP A 141 -6.09 -10.51 -9.45
N ALA A 142 -5.42 -11.39 -10.19
CA ALA A 142 -5.56 -11.48 -11.64
C ALA A 142 -6.99 -11.85 -12.07
N ARG A 143 -7.66 -12.79 -11.38
CA ARG A 143 -9.07 -13.14 -11.64
C ARG A 143 -10.01 -11.96 -11.40
N LEU A 144 -9.81 -11.20 -10.32
CA LEU A 144 -10.62 -10.02 -10.02
C LEU A 144 -10.44 -8.95 -11.11
N VAL A 145 -9.20 -8.69 -11.54
CA VAL A 145 -8.92 -7.76 -12.65
C VAL A 145 -9.62 -8.22 -13.93
N LYS A 146 -9.47 -9.49 -14.30
CA LYS A 146 -10.14 -10.05 -15.49
C LYS A 146 -11.65 -9.91 -15.44
N SER A 147 -12.26 -10.12 -14.27
CA SER A 147 -13.71 -9.95 -14.10
C SER A 147 -14.18 -8.51 -14.28
N ILE A 148 -13.35 -7.53 -13.90
CA ILE A 148 -13.64 -6.11 -14.09
C ILE A 148 -13.57 -5.74 -15.56
N VAL A 149 -12.50 -6.15 -16.26
CA VAL A 149 -12.28 -5.78 -17.67
C VAL A 149 -13.02 -6.67 -18.67
N GLY A 150 -13.84 -7.62 -18.20
CA GLY A 150 -14.66 -8.48 -19.06
C GLY A 150 -13.88 -9.53 -19.84
N ILE A 151 -12.66 -9.89 -19.41
CA ILE A 151 -11.87 -10.97 -19.99
C ILE A 151 -12.20 -12.27 -19.24
N ILE A 152 -12.94 -13.18 -19.89
CA ILE A 152 -13.28 -14.50 -19.37
C ILE A 152 -12.12 -15.49 -19.56
#